data_88bd57970f61b51ec0ef97f1cd383448
#
_entry.id   88bd57970f61b51ec0ef97f1cd383448
#
_cell.length_a   1.000
_cell.length_b   1.000
_cell.length_c   1.000
_cell.angle_alpha   90.00
_cell.angle_beta   90.00
_cell.angle_gamma   90.00
#
_symmetry.space_group_name_H-M   'P 1'
#
loop_
_entity.id
_entity.type
_entity.pdbx_description
1 polymer ?
#
loop_
_entity_poly.entity_id
_entity_poly.type
_entity_poly.pdbx_seq_one_letter_code
_entity_poly.pdbx_strand_id
1 'polypeptide(L)'
;MTRSVIMTNNEENLMNKYINGINSTMDNIKIGEIVSGKVISISDENVIVNIGYMYDGILNKKDISKENLKPAEMFKPGDEIDVYIEKINDKEGLLILSKIRADKKIHWNNLKNAFENEENVECKIKEVVKGGVAAYLGEIRGFIPTSQLSVKYVENLNEFVDRKLEVRIIDINEAKNNIVLSRKKVEEVELEEKKNDTLNKIKPGDKVKGKVTKLMKFGAFVDLGGVEGLIHISELSWERVKNPSDVVSIGDEVEVYILDIDRGKSRISLSLKDITPNPWDNIDKKYKI
;
A
#
# COMPACT_ATOMS: atom_id res chain seq x y z
N MET A 1 -64.29 43.42 0.01
CA MET A 1 -63.26 43.19 -1.07
C MET A 1 -62.03 42.62 -0.45
N THR A 2 -61.92 41.29 -0.43
CA THR A 2 -60.80 40.54 0.14
C THR A 2 -59.82 40.27 -1.01
N ARG A 3 -58.61 40.85 -0.95
CA ARG A 3 -57.55 40.62 -1.93
C ARG A 3 -56.83 39.33 -1.48
N SER A 4 -57.12 38.21 -2.09
CA SER A 4 -56.31 37.01 -1.98
C SER A 4 -55.00 37.22 -2.78
N VAL A 5 -53.89 37.24 -2.06
CA VAL A 5 -52.57 37.22 -2.67
C VAL A 5 -52.32 35.82 -3.22
N ILE A 6 -52.37 35.69 -4.52
CA ILE A 6 -51.97 34.46 -5.23
C ILE A 6 -50.42 34.44 -5.19
N MET A 7 -49.86 33.68 -4.26
CA MET A 7 -48.44 33.33 -4.32
C MET A 7 -48.20 32.48 -5.55
N THR A 8 -47.24 32.86 -6.36
CA THR A 8 -46.89 32.14 -7.59
C THR A 8 -46.13 30.86 -7.21
N ASN A 9 -46.44 29.75 -7.92
CA ASN A 9 -45.78 28.43 -7.76
C ASN A 9 -44.24 28.46 -7.72
N ASN A 10 -43.63 29.53 -8.20
CA ASN A 10 -42.18 29.74 -8.15
C ASN A 10 -41.69 30.18 -6.76
N GLU A 11 -42.47 30.98 -6.04
CA GLU A 11 -42.11 31.44 -4.68
C GLU A 11 -42.28 30.30 -3.65
N GLU A 12 -43.28 29.47 -3.82
CA GLU A 12 -43.47 28.25 -3.00
C GLU A 12 -42.38 27.23 -3.25
N ASN A 13 -41.94 27.04 -4.50
CA ASN A 13 -40.81 26.14 -4.79
C ASN A 13 -39.48 26.66 -4.27
N LEU A 14 -39.25 27.98 -4.34
CA LEU A 14 -38.06 28.60 -3.75
C LEU A 14 -38.08 28.49 -2.21
N MET A 15 -39.23 28.80 -1.59
CA MET A 15 -39.43 28.70 -0.14
C MET A 15 -39.26 27.26 0.36
N ASN A 16 -39.83 26.27 -0.36
CA ASN A 16 -39.63 24.84 -0.05
C ASN A 16 -38.19 24.38 -0.25
N LYS A 17 -37.46 24.92 -1.24
CA LYS A 17 -36.06 24.65 -1.45
C LYS A 17 -35.18 25.25 -0.34
N TYR A 18 -35.52 26.44 0.15
CA TYR A 18 -34.86 27.06 1.31
C TYR A 18 -35.21 26.34 2.63
N ILE A 19 -36.45 25.97 2.84
CA ILE A 19 -36.92 25.21 4.03
C ILE A 19 -36.27 23.81 4.03
N ASN A 20 -36.22 23.12 2.91
CA ASN A 20 -35.54 21.83 2.79
C ASN A 20 -34.02 21.96 2.94
N GLY A 21 -33.41 23.05 2.48
CA GLY A 21 -32.02 23.38 2.73
C GLY A 21 -31.72 23.65 4.20
N ILE A 22 -32.62 24.35 4.92
CA ILE A 22 -32.48 24.62 6.35
C ILE A 22 -32.79 23.35 7.18
N ASN A 23 -33.78 22.57 6.83
CA ASN A 23 -34.11 21.33 7.51
C ASN A 23 -33.06 20.23 7.29
N SER A 24 -32.40 20.18 6.14
CA SER A 24 -31.30 19.21 5.91
C SER A 24 -30.01 19.55 6.67
N THR A 25 -29.84 20.81 7.10
CA THR A 25 -28.73 21.23 7.95
C THR A 25 -29.06 21.16 9.45
N MET A 26 -30.34 21.07 9.82
CA MET A 26 -30.76 20.95 11.22
C MET A 26 -30.98 19.52 11.71
N ASP A 27 -30.96 18.52 10.80
CA ASP A 27 -31.30 17.14 11.14
C ASP A 27 -30.11 16.36 11.70
N ASN A 28 -30.21 16.08 12.99
CA ASN A 28 -29.60 14.93 13.68
C ASN A 28 -28.07 14.86 13.76
N ILE A 29 -27.46 15.91 14.30
CA ILE A 29 -26.09 15.80 14.80
C ILE A 29 -26.08 14.82 15.97
N LYS A 30 -25.35 13.71 15.83
CA LYS A 30 -25.22 12.68 16.86
C LYS A 30 -23.85 12.75 17.53
N ILE A 31 -23.85 12.46 18.83
CA ILE A 31 -22.59 12.24 19.55
C ILE A 31 -21.85 11.08 18.88
N GLY A 32 -20.56 11.29 18.58
CA GLY A 32 -19.76 10.27 17.91
C GLY A 32 -19.62 10.44 16.39
N GLU A 33 -20.21 11.46 15.80
CA GLU A 33 -20.16 11.77 14.38
C GLU A 33 -19.02 12.75 14.06
N ILE A 34 -18.50 12.67 12.83
CA ILE A 34 -17.52 13.63 12.31
C ILE A 34 -18.28 14.59 11.41
N VAL A 35 -18.09 15.88 11.66
CA VAL A 35 -18.73 16.94 10.90
C VAL A 35 -17.67 17.95 10.49
N SER A 36 -17.79 18.47 9.27
CA SER A 36 -16.97 19.58 8.82
C SER A 36 -17.50 20.89 9.43
N GLY A 37 -16.63 21.68 10.00
CA GLY A 37 -16.96 22.95 10.63
C GLY A 37 -15.99 24.06 10.25
N LYS A 38 -16.46 25.30 10.32
CA LYS A 38 -15.71 26.49 10.02
C LYS A 38 -15.22 27.19 11.28
N VAL A 39 -13.93 27.47 11.38
CA VAL A 39 -13.35 28.20 12.49
C VAL A 39 -13.85 29.65 12.49
N ILE A 40 -14.51 30.07 13.59
CA ILE A 40 -15.01 31.44 13.77
C ILE A 40 -13.96 32.30 14.50
N SER A 41 -13.50 31.82 15.66
CA SER A 41 -12.54 32.57 16.50
C SER A 41 -11.55 31.63 17.18
N ILE A 42 -10.39 32.17 17.49
CA ILE A 42 -9.30 31.43 18.09
C ILE A 42 -8.85 32.19 19.32
N SER A 43 -8.80 31.51 20.46
CA SER A 43 -8.27 31.99 21.73
C SER A 43 -7.04 31.16 22.14
N ASP A 44 -6.30 31.56 23.15
CA ASP A 44 -5.11 30.82 23.60
C ASP A 44 -5.44 29.39 24.12
N GLU A 45 -6.64 29.16 24.62
CA GLU A 45 -7.07 27.87 25.20
C GLU A 45 -8.12 27.12 24.36
N ASN A 46 -8.90 27.85 23.53
CA ASN A 46 -10.04 27.31 22.83
C ASN A 46 -10.15 27.82 21.39
N VAL A 47 -10.73 27.02 20.52
CA VAL A 47 -11.17 27.40 19.17
C VAL A 47 -12.67 27.26 19.08
N ILE A 48 -13.35 28.28 18.57
CA ILE A 48 -14.79 28.24 18.32
C ILE A 48 -15.02 27.87 16.85
N VAL A 49 -15.81 26.83 16.64
CA VAL A 49 -16.09 26.23 15.32
C VAL A 49 -17.58 26.19 15.09
N ASN A 50 -18.04 26.75 13.99
CA ASN A 50 -19.41 26.61 13.53
C ASN A 50 -19.55 25.36 12.67
N ILE A 51 -20.43 24.45 13.06
CA ILE A 51 -20.71 23.21 12.35
C ILE A 51 -22.11 23.22 11.69
N GLY A 52 -22.74 24.41 11.59
CA GLY A 52 -24.08 24.54 11.04
C GLY A 52 -25.20 24.09 12.01
N TYR A 53 -24.87 23.93 13.30
CA TYR A 53 -25.85 23.59 14.34
C TYR A 53 -26.29 24.85 15.11
N MET A 54 -27.31 24.68 15.98
CA MET A 54 -27.88 25.77 16.78
C MET A 54 -26.87 26.43 17.72
N TYR A 55 -25.84 25.68 18.12
CA TYR A 55 -24.77 26.14 19.01
C TYR A 55 -23.41 26.04 18.32
N ASP A 56 -22.53 26.97 18.61
CA ASP A 56 -21.15 26.89 18.19
C ASP A 56 -20.38 25.86 19.02
N GLY A 57 -19.51 25.12 18.34
CA GLY A 57 -18.69 24.11 18.98
C GLY A 57 -17.44 24.68 19.61
N ILE A 58 -17.07 24.18 20.78
CA ILE A 58 -15.85 24.53 21.48
C ILE A 58 -14.84 23.39 21.33
N LEU A 59 -13.69 23.71 20.76
CA LEU A 59 -12.56 22.81 20.62
C LEU A 59 -11.46 23.26 21.61
N ASN A 60 -11.24 22.49 22.66
CA ASN A 60 -10.23 22.81 23.67
C ASN A 60 -8.82 22.53 23.13
N LYS A 61 -7.82 23.26 23.61
CA LYS A 61 -6.41 23.08 23.25
C LYS A 61 -5.92 21.63 23.38
N LYS A 62 -6.38 20.89 24.38
CA LYS A 62 -6.03 19.48 24.62
C LYS A 62 -6.60 18.52 23.57
N ASP A 63 -7.68 18.93 22.87
CA ASP A 63 -8.39 18.16 21.88
C ASP A 63 -8.02 18.55 20.45
N ILE A 64 -7.11 19.53 20.30
CA ILE A 64 -6.58 19.99 19.01
C ILE A 64 -5.38 19.14 18.58
N SER A 65 -4.35 19.06 19.43
CA SER A 65 -3.11 18.33 19.14
C SER A 65 -2.52 17.74 20.42
N LYS A 66 -1.78 16.65 20.28
CA LYS A 66 -0.98 16.04 21.35
C LYS A 66 0.26 16.87 21.67
N GLU A 67 0.74 17.65 20.71
CA GLU A 67 1.80 18.61 20.87
C GLU A 67 1.19 19.90 21.43
N ASN A 68 1.74 20.43 22.52
CA ASN A 68 1.23 21.62 23.22
C ASN A 68 1.38 22.93 22.38
N LEU A 69 1.09 22.86 21.09
CA LEU A 69 1.11 23.98 20.17
C LEU A 69 -0.02 24.97 20.48
N LYS A 70 0.19 26.26 20.17
CA LYS A 70 -0.87 27.26 20.32
C LYS A 70 -1.89 27.09 19.19
N PRO A 71 -3.21 27.15 19.50
CA PRO A 71 -4.25 27.04 18.49
C PRO A 71 -4.09 28.04 17.33
N ALA A 72 -3.61 29.23 17.61
CA ALA A 72 -3.37 30.29 16.62
C ALA A 72 -2.24 29.97 15.60
N GLU A 73 -1.35 29.02 15.92
CA GLU A 73 -0.31 28.57 15.00
C GLU A 73 -0.81 27.50 14.04
N MET A 74 -1.89 26.82 14.42
CA MET A 74 -2.45 25.69 13.64
C MET A 74 -3.63 26.10 12.76
N PHE A 75 -4.42 27.08 13.18
CA PHE A 75 -5.64 27.48 12.48
C PHE A 75 -5.71 28.97 12.25
N LYS A 76 -6.49 29.34 11.24
CA LYS A 76 -6.88 30.72 10.96
C LYS A 76 -8.40 30.84 11.00
N PRO A 77 -8.94 32.02 11.41
CA PRO A 77 -10.37 32.25 11.27
C PRO A 77 -10.81 32.06 9.81
N GLY A 78 -11.83 31.25 9.62
CA GLY A 78 -12.35 30.91 8.29
C GLY A 78 -11.92 29.56 7.75
N ASP A 79 -10.97 28.86 8.38
CA ASP A 79 -10.54 27.52 7.96
C ASP A 79 -11.67 26.51 8.17
N GLU A 80 -11.78 25.56 7.23
CA GLU A 80 -12.68 24.40 7.36
C GLU A 80 -11.91 23.23 7.97
N ILE A 81 -12.45 22.66 9.04
CA ILE A 81 -11.84 21.56 9.77
C ILE A 81 -12.86 20.46 10.08
N ASP A 82 -12.43 19.22 10.00
CA ASP A 82 -13.24 18.09 10.44
C ASP A 82 -13.11 17.90 11.94
N VAL A 83 -14.22 17.82 12.62
CA VAL A 83 -14.31 17.73 14.08
C VAL A 83 -15.24 16.59 14.52
N TYR A 84 -14.88 15.93 15.59
CA TYR A 84 -15.66 14.87 16.19
C TYR A 84 -16.51 15.44 17.32
N ILE A 85 -17.79 15.10 17.34
CA ILE A 85 -18.72 15.53 18.38
C ILE A 85 -18.56 14.63 19.60
N GLU A 86 -17.96 15.18 20.65
CA GLU A 86 -17.75 14.43 21.89
C GLU A 86 -18.95 14.49 22.80
N LYS A 87 -19.52 15.67 22.97
CA LYS A 87 -20.65 15.90 23.89
C LYS A 87 -21.50 17.08 23.43
N ILE A 88 -22.81 16.91 23.55
CA ILE A 88 -23.81 17.96 23.34
C ILE A 88 -24.45 18.26 24.71
N ASN A 89 -24.41 19.51 25.13
CA ASN A 89 -25.05 19.98 26.36
C ASN A 89 -26.09 21.04 26.03
N ASP A 90 -27.30 20.61 25.74
CA ASP A 90 -28.39 21.49 25.34
C ASP A 90 -28.81 22.47 26.47
N LYS A 91 -28.56 22.12 27.74
CA LYS A 91 -28.90 22.98 28.87
C LYS A 91 -28.01 24.21 28.99
N GLU A 92 -26.75 24.09 28.58
CA GLU A 92 -25.75 25.14 28.63
C GLU A 92 -25.48 25.74 27.26
N GLY A 93 -26.10 25.21 26.20
CA GLY A 93 -25.83 25.62 24.82
C GLY A 93 -24.41 25.37 24.39
N LEU A 94 -23.76 24.31 24.90
CA LEU A 94 -22.37 24.00 24.66
C LEU A 94 -22.21 22.72 23.86
N LEU A 95 -21.38 22.78 22.84
CA LEU A 95 -20.98 21.66 22.00
C LEU A 95 -19.48 21.44 22.15
N ILE A 96 -19.10 20.28 22.68
CA ILE A 96 -17.68 19.93 22.85
C ILE A 96 -17.22 19.11 21.67
N LEU A 97 -16.15 19.60 21.02
CA LEU A 97 -15.55 19.02 19.83
C LEU A 97 -14.14 18.51 20.12
N SER A 98 -13.70 17.49 19.35
CA SER A 98 -12.34 16.98 19.42
C SER A 98 -11.79 16.72 18.02
N LYS A 99 -10.69 17.39 17.67
CA LYS A 99 -10.00 17.17 16.40
C LYS A 99 -9.17 15.88 16.44
N ILE A 100 -8.48 15.60 17.53
CA ILE A 100 -7.69 14.37 17.70
C ILE A 100 -8.55 13.11 17.46
N ARG A 101 -9.79 13.12 17.96
CA ARG A 101 -10.71 12.00 17.75
C ARG A 101 -11.22 11.93 16.31
N ALA A 102 -11.46 13.09 15.68
CA ALA A 102 -11.83 13.18 14.27
C ALA A 102 -10.74 12.58 13.38
N ASP A 103 -9.51 13.07 13.51
CA ASP A 103 -8.36 12.61 12.74
C ASP A 103 -8.13 11.12 12.94
N LYS A 104 -8.19 10.63 14.18
CA LYS A 104 -8.08 9.18 14.46
C LYS A 104 -9.16 8.38 13.76
N LYS A 105 -10.41 8.81 13.78
CA LYS A 105 -11.53 8.09 13.16
C LYS A 105 -11.45 8.14 11.64
N ILE A 106 -11.03 9.27 11.06
CA ILE A 106 -10.77 9.40 9.62
C ILE A 106 -9.66 8.44 9.21
N HIS A 107 -8.55 8.41 9.94
CA HIS A 107 -7.47 7.45 9.67
C HIS A 107 -7.95 5.99 9.73
N TRP A 108 -8.78 5.64 10.72
CA TRP A 108 -9.35 4.30 10.79
C TRP A 108 -10.25 3.96 9.61
N ASN A 109 -11.10 4.90 9.17
CA ASN A 109 -11.96 4.71 8.01
C ASN A 109 -11.13 4.55 6.73
N ASN A 110 -10.08 5.36 6.56
CA ASN A 110 -9.17 5.23 5.42
C ASN A 110 -8.47 3.86 5.39
N LEU A 111 -8.04 3.37 6.57
CA LEU A 111 -7.43 2.04 6.66
C LEU A 111 -8.43 0.91 6.42
N LYS A 112 -9.70 1.07 6.82
CA LYS A 112 -10.76 0.11 6.47
C LYS A 112 -11.02 0.08 4.97
N ASN A 113 -11.12 1.24 4.33
CA ASN A 113 -11.29 1.33 2.88
C ASN A 113 -10.09 0.70 2.14
N ALA A 114 -8.87 0.98 2.60
CA ALA A 114 -7.66 0.36 2.04
C ALA A 114 -7.63 -1.16 2.23
N PHE A 115 -8.18 -1.68 3.34
CA PHE A 115 -8.33 -3.11 3.57
C PHE A 115 -9.37 -3.74 2.63
N GLU A 116 -10.54 -3.10 2.45
CA GLU A 116 -11.61 -3.59 1.57
C GLU A 116 -11.21 -3.56 0.09
N ASN A 117 -10.45 -2.53 -0.31
CA ASN A 117 -9.95 -2.37 -1.69
C ASN A 117 -8.63 -3.12 -1.93
N GLU A 118 -8.07 -3.79 -0.93
CA GLU A 118 -6.75 -4.44 -0.98
C GLU A 118 -5.60 -3.50 -1.39
N GLU A 119 -5.70 -2.21 -1.04
CA GLU A 119 -4.70 -1.20 -1.36
C GLU A 119 -3.44 -1.34 -0.49
N ASN A 120 -2.30 -0.98 -1.08
CA ASN A 120 -1.05 -0.89 -0.34
C ASN A 120 -1.02 0.40 0.47
N VAL A 121 -0.52 0.32 1.70
CA VAL A 121 -0.36 1.46 2.60
C VAL A 121 1.09 1.57 3.07
N GLU A 122 1.58 2.80 3.22
CA GLU A 122 2.92 3.04 3.73
C GLU A 122 2.93 2.99 5.26
N CYS A 123 3.87 2.25 5.82
CA CYS A 123 4.10 2.20 7.26
C CYS A 123 5.56 2.46 7.62
N LYS A 124 5.81 2.96 8.83
CA LYS A 124 7.15 3.10 9.39
C LYS A 124 7.35 2.09 10.51
N ILE A 125 8.41 1.28 10.41
CA ILE A 125 8.79 0.34 11.45
C ILE A 125 9.55 1.11 12.54
N LYS A 126 9.14 0.95 13.81
CA LYS A 126 9.80 1.61 14.95
C LYS A 126 10.58 0.66 15.84
N GLU A 127 10.07 -0.54 16.06
CA GLU A 127 10.65 -1.46 17.04
C GLU A 127 10.44 -2.92 16.66
N VAL A 128 11.37 -3.77 17.07
CA VAL A 128 11.21 -5.21 16.97
C VAL A 128 10.53 -5.72 18.24
N VAL A 129 9.49 -6.54 18.07
CA VAL A 129 8.73 -7.13 19.15
C VAL A 129 8.74 -8.65 19.06
N LYS A 130 8.32 -9.36 20.11
CA LYS A 130 8.27 -10.82 20.11
C LYS A 130 7.34 -11.32 18.99
N GLY A 131 7.93 -12.01 18.01
CA GLY A 131 7.21 -12.62 16.89
C GLY A 131 7.05 -11.74 15.65
N GLY A 132 7.64 -10.54 15.61
CA GLY A 132 7.57 -9.65 14.45
C GLY A 132 8.07 -8.24 14.69
N VAL A 133 7.54 -7.29 13.98
CA VAL A 133 7.86 -5.87 14.11
C VAL A 133 6.62 -5.02 14.34
N ALA A 134 6.76 -3.98 15.15
CA ALA A 134 5.73 -2.97 15.32
C ALA A 134 5.93 -1.87 14.27
N ALA A 135 4.92 -1.66 13.47
CA ALA A 135 4.86 -0.63 12.45
C ALA A 135 3.82 0.44 12.82
N TYR A 136 4.00 1.64 12.31
CA TYR A 136 3.08 2.74 12.54
C TYR A 136 2.54 3.27 11.21
N LEU A 137 1.22 3.33 11.13
CA LEU A 137 0.44 3.92 10.05
C LEU A 137 -0.06 5.28 10.56
N GLY A 138 0.78 6.32 10.41
CA GLY A 138 0.56 7.59 11.10
C GLY A 138 0.61 7.40 12.62
N GLU A 139 -0.53 7.60 13.30
CA GLU A 139 -0.64 7.44 14.75
C GLU A 139 -1.11 6.04 15.20
N ILE A 140 -1.55 5.21 14.27
CA ILE A 140 -2.12 3.89 14.57
C ILE A 140 -1.01 2.84 14.57
N ARG A 141 -0.96 2.04 15.65
CA ARG A 141 0.00 0.96 15.77
C ARG A 141 -0.49 -0.27 14.99
N GLY A 142 0.36 -0.79 14.11
CA GLY A 142 0.19 -2.06 13.43
C GLY A 142 1.25 -3.07 13.84
N PHE A 143 1.00 -4.33 13.55
CA PHE A 143 1.91 -5.44 13.79
C PHE A 143 2.15 -6.23 12.50
N ILE A 144 3.41 -6.50 12.19
CA ILE A 144 3.81 -7.35 11.07
C ILE A 144 4.44 -8.61 11.68
N PRO A 145 3.79 -9.78 11.57
CA PRO A 145 4.40 -11.05 11.96
C PRO A 145 5.68 -11.32 11.14
N THR A 146 6.67 -11.99 11.73
CA THR A 146 7.92 -12.35 11.03
C THR A 146 7.67 -13.10 9.73
N SER A 147 6.68 -13.99 9.70
CA SER A 147 6.27 -14.76 8.52
C SER A 147 5.63 -13.90 7.41
N GLN A 148 5.20 -12.67 7.72
CA GLN A 148 4.55 -11.73 6.81
C GLN A 148 5.45 -10.55 6.44
N LEU A 149 6.71 -10.55 6.87
CA LEU A 149 7.65 -9.46 6.62
C LEU A 149 8.29 -9.55 5.23
N SER A 150 8.63 -10.75 4.77
CA SER A 150 9.19 -10.98 3.44
C SER A 150 8.88 -12.39 2.92
N VAL A 151 8.96 -12.57 1.61
CA VAL A 151 8.88 -13.88 0.94
C VAL A 151 10.09 -14.75 1.32
N LYS A 152 11.27 -14.13 1.50
CA LYS A 152 12.48 -14.81 1.95
C LYS A 152 12.55 -14.83 3.47
N TYR A 153 13.16 -15.87 4.00
CA TYR A 153 13.40 -15.96 5.44
C TYR A 153 14.35 -14.83 5.90
N VAL A 154 13.88 -14.04 6.87
CA VAL A 154 14.62 -12.91 7.43
C VAL A 154 15.22 -13.33 8.77
N GLU A 155 16.54 -13.36 8.87
CA GLU A 155 17.26 -13.69 10.11
C GLU A 155 17.33 -12.47 11.05
N ASN A 156 17.52 -11.28 10.49
CA ASN A 156 17.76 -10.08 11.28
C ASN A 156 16.64 -9.03 11.06
N LEU A 157 15.72 -8.95 12.02
CA LEU A 157 14.60 -8.00 11.98
C LEU A 157 15.03 -6.54 12.18
N ASN A 158 16.22 -6.32 12.78
CA ASN A 158 16.68 -4.96 13.06
C ASN A 158 17.01 -4.15 11.81
N GLU A 159 17.28 -4.81 10.69
CA GLU A 159 17.53 -4.13 9.41
C GLU A 159 16.34 -3.34 8.87
N PHE A 160 15.15 -3.66 9.33
CA PHE A 160 13.91 -3.01 8.92
C PHE A 160 13.51 -1.85 9.85
N VAL A 161 14.15 -1.71 11.00
CA VAL A 161 13.85 -0.61 11.94
C VAL A 161 14.14 0.74 11.27
N ASP A 162 13.29 1.72 11.52
CA ASP A 162 13.27 3.07 10.94
C ASP A 162 13.07 3.14 9.41
N ARG A 163 12.83 2.02 8.74
CA ARG A 163 12.48 2.03 7.31
C ARG A 163 10.99 2.27 7.11
N LYS A 164 10.69 2.96 6.02
CA LYS A 164 9.34 3.06 5.47
C LYS A 164 9.13 1.91 4.49
N LEU A 165 8.03 1.19 4.65
CA LEU A 165 7.71 0.02 3.85
C LEU A 165 6.26 0.10 3.37
N GLU A 166 6.04 -0.36 2.14
CA GLU A 166 4.71 -0.62 1.64
C GLU A 166 4.23 -1.98 2.16
N VAL A 167 3.03 -1.99 2.71
CA VAL A 167 2.41 -3.17 3.31
C VAL A 167 0.95 -3.24 2.93
N ARG A 168 0.40 -4.44 2.93
CA ARG A 168 -1.04 -4.67 2.79
C ARG A 168 -1.64 -5.05 4.14
N ILE A 169 -2.84 -4.60 4.39
CA ILE A 169 -3.55 -4.93 5.62
C ILE A 169 -4.13 -6.33 5.49
N ILE A 170 -3.94 -7.18 6.51
CA ILE A 170 -4.49 -8.54 6.56
C ILE A 170 -5.72 -8.59 7.46
N ASP A 171 -5.65 -7.92 8.61
CA ASP A 171 -6.70 -7.94 9.62
C ASP A 171 -6.78 -6.60 10.34
N ILE A 172 -7.99 -6.17 10.66
CA ILE A 172 -8.27 -4.92 11.36
C ILE A 172 -9.16 -5.20 12.57
N ASN A 173 -8.68 -4.84 13.75
CA ASN A 173 -9.45 -4.92 14.98
C ASN A 173 -9.51 -3.55 15.67
N GLU A 174 -10.58 -2.81 15.39
CA GLU A 174 -10.79 -1.46 15.93
C GLU A 174 -10.93 -1.45 17.46
N ALA A 175 -11.63 -2.45 18.02
CA ALA A 175 -11.84 -2.54 19.46
C ALA A 175 -10.55 -2.68 20.27
N LYS A 176 -9.56 -3.35 19.68
CA LYS A 176 -8.21 -3.54 20.28
C LYS A 176 -7.19 -2.53 19.78
N ASN A 177 -7.56 -1.59 18.91
CA ASN A 177 -6.63 -0.70 18.20
C ASN A 177 -5.43 -1.46 17.61
N ASN A 178 -5.67 -2.63 17.00
CA ASN A 178 -4.63 -3.47 16.45
C ASN A 178 -4.90 -3.77 14.98
N ILE A 179 -3.84 -3.64 14.16
CA ILE A 179 -3.87 -3.92 12.73
C ILE A 179 -2.76 -4.90 12.41
N VAL A 180 -3.08 -5.97 11.70
CA VAL A 180 -2.10 -6.93 11.21
C VAL A 180 -1.77 -6.61 9.77
N LEU A 181 -0.48 -6.48 9.49
CA LEU A 181 0.06 -6.05 8.21
C LEU A 181 0.92 -7.14 7.58
N SER A 182 1.03 -7.12 6.24
CA SER A 182 1.89 -8.00 5.46
C SER A 182 2.64 -7.23 4.39
N ARG A 183 3.94 -7.28 4.42
CA ARG A 183 4.80 -6.88 3.33
C ARG A 183 4.93 -7.99 2.29
N LYS A 184 4.91 -9.23 2.75
CA LYS A 184 5.03 -10.42 1.89
C LYS A 184 4.03 -10.40 0.73
N LYS A 185 2.76 -10.02 1.00
CA LYS A 185 1.73 -9.92 -0.05
C LYS A 185 2.09 -8.87 -1.12
N VAL A 186 2.71 -7.76 -0.74
CA VAL A 186 3.17 -6.73 -1.69
C VAL A 186 4.33 -7.27 -2.51
N GLU A 187 5.32 -7.89 -1.86
CA GLU A 187 6.47 -8.51 -2.55
C GLU A 187 6.04 -9.63 -3.52
N GLU A 188 5.03 -10.42 -3.16
CA GLU A 188 4.48 -11.48 -4.04
C GLU A 188 3.87 -10.88 -5.30
N VAL A 189 3.08 -9.81 -5.19
CA VAL A 189 2.49 -9.11 -6.35
C VAL A 189 3.59 -8.50 -7.23
N GLU A 190 4.54 -7.79 -6.63
CA GLU A 190 5.68 -7.22 -7.37
C GLU A 190 6.51 -8.28 -8.11
N LEU A 191 6.70 -9.46 -7.46
CA LEU A 191 7.41 -10.58 -8.09
C LEU A 191 6.59 -11.19 -9.24
N GLU A 192 5.28 -11.30 -9.10
CA GLU A 192 4.41 -11.78 -10.18
C GLU A 192 4.36 -10.81 -11.35
N GLU A 193 4.28 -9.52 -11.10
CA GLU A 193 4.35 -8.49 -12.15
C GLU A 193 5.69 -8.55 -12.89
N LYS A 194 6.81 -8.61 -12.18
CA LYS A 194 8.14 -8.77 -12.79
C LYS A 194 8.25 -10.06 -13.61
N LYS A 195 7.68 -11.17 -13.12
CA LYS A 195 7.62 -12.43 -13.86
C LYS A 195 6.84 -12.29 -15.17
N ASN A 196 5.65 -11.70 -15.09
CA ASN A 196 4.80 -11.50 -16.25
C ASN A 196 5.45 -10.55 -17.27
N ASP A 197 6.06 -9.48 -16.81
CA ASP A 197 6.80 -8.54 -17.66
C ASP A 197 7.98 -9.21 -18.37
N THR A 198 8.73 -10.03 -17.64
CA THR A 198 9.85 -10.79 -18.22
C THR A 198 9.34 -11.79 -19.25
N LEU A 199 8.29 -12.58 -18.92
CA LEU A 199 7.69 -13.55 -19.86
C LEU A 199 7.10 -12.90 -21.12
N ASN A 200 6.63 -11.65 -21.03
CA ASN A 200 6.10 -10.92 -22.18
C ASN A 200 7.21 -10.34 -23.09
N LYS A 201 8.36 -10.03 -22.51
CA LYS A 201 9.52 -9.46 -23.24
C LYS A 201 10.32 -10.51 -23.99
N ILE A 202 10.38 -11.75 -23.47
CA ILE A 202 11.19 -12.84 -24.01
C ILE A 202 10.40 -13.69 -25.01
N LYS A 203 11.10 -14.16 -26.05
CA LYS A 203 10.56 -15.05 -27.07
C LYS A 203 11.49 -16.26 -27.25
N PRO A 204 10.94 -17.43 -27.65
CA PRO A 204 11.80 -18.51 -28.09
C PRO A 204 12.72 -18.03 -29.22
N GLY A 205 14.00 -18.33 -29.11
CA GLY A 205 15.01 -17.87 -30.06
C GLY A 205 15.81 -16.65 -29.62
N ASP A 206 15.44 -15.98 -28.54
CA ASP A 206 16.17 -14.81 -28.03
C ASP A 206 17.40 -15.22 -27.20
N LYS A 207 18.41 -14.35 -27.21
CA LYS A 207 19.58 -14.42 -26.32
C LYS A 207 19.41 -13.46 -25.17
N VAL A 208 19.47 -13.97 -23.95
CA VAL A 208 19.23 -13.19 -22.73
C VAL A 208 20.35 -13.46 -21.73
N LYS A 209 20.74 -12.44 -20.99
CA LYS A 209 21.67 -12.59 -19.86
C LYS A 209 20.90 -12.99 -18.62
N GLY A 210 21.42 -13.97 -17.90
CA GLY A 210 20.85 -14.43 -16.65
C GLY A 210 21.92 -14.77 -15.63
N LYS A 211 21.54 -14.90 -14.38
CA LYS A 211 22.43 -15.24 -13.28
C LYS A 211 22.14 -16.65 -12.77
N VAL A 212 23.16 -17.49 -12.65
CA VAL A 212 23.04 -18.84 -12.11
C VAL A 212 22.69 -18.77 -10.63
N THR A 213 21.49 -19.29 -10.28
CA THR A 213 20.99 -19.28 -8.89
C THR A 213 21.24 -20.58 -8.17
N LYS A 214 21.12 -21.72 -8.88
CA LYS A 214 21.19 -23.03 -8.26
C LYS A 214 21.72 -24.07 -9.25
N LEU A 215 22.53 -25.00 -8.74
CA LEU A 215 23.02 -26.15 -9.50
C LEU A 215 22.40 -27.43 -8.98
N MET A 216 21.88 -28.26 -9.89
CA MET A 216 21.33 -29.57 -9.61
C MET A 216 22.01 -30.63 -10.48
N LYS A 217 21.94 -31.92 -10.13
CA LYS A 217 22.57 -33.02 -10.90
C LYS A 217 22.12 -33.08 -12.38
N PHE A 218 20.94 -32.58 -12.68
CA PHE A 218 20.34 -32.61 -14.03
C PHE A 218 20.45 -31.30 -14.80
N GLY A 219 21.01 -30.23 -14.18
CA GLY A 219 21.18 -28.94 -14.87
C GLY A 219 21.39 -27.77 -13.93
N ALA A 220 21.40 -26.57 -14.49
CA ALA A 220 21.56 -25.29 -13.80
C ALA A 220 20.28 -24.45 -13.88
N PHE A 221 19.90 -23.81 -12.79
CA PHE A 221 18.86 -22.80 -12.77
C PHE A 221 19.46 -21.42 -12.96
N VAL A 222 18.85 -20.65 -13.84
CA VAL A 222 19.29 -19.29 -14.18
C VAL A 222 18.12 -18.34 -14.01
N ASP A 223 18.32 -17.28 -13.23
CA ASP A 223 17.36 -16.20 -13.09
C ASP A 223 17.52 -15.18 -14.24
N LEU A 224 16.43 -14.96 -14.96
CA LEU A 224 16.35 -14.04 -16.10
C LEU A 224 15.72 -12.68 -15.71
N GLY A 225 15.72 -12.35 -14.42
CA GLY A 225 15.11 -11.12 -13.91
C GLY A 225 13.67 -11.33 -13.42
N GLY A 226 13.47 -12.32 -12.55
CA GLY A 226 12.19 -12.67 -11.92
C GLY A 226 11.57 -13.97 -12.39
N VAL A 227 12.10 -14.59 -13.45
CA VAL A 227 11.71 -15.93 -13.91
C VAL A 227 12.91 -16.85 -13.92
N GLU A 228 12.80 -18.02 -13.31
CA GLU A 228 13.86 -19.03 -13.34
C GLU A 228 13.73 -19.90 -14.59
N GLY A 229 14.81 -19.97 -15.36
CA GLY A 229 14.97 -20.90 -16.47
C GLY A 229 15.86 -22.09 -16.09
N LEU A 230 15.65 -23.21 -16.72
CA LEU A 230 16.45 -24.43 -16.56
C LEU A 230 17.33 -24.66 -17.79
N ILE A 231 18.64 -24.78 -17.57
CA ILE A 231 19.57 -25.31 -18.54
C ILE A 231 19.77 -26.78 -18.20
N HIS A 232 19.27 -27.68 -19.04
CA HIS A 232 19.51 -29.12 -18.85
C HIS A 232 21.00 -29.42 -19.06
N ILE A 233 21.53 -30.48 -18.42
CA ILE A 233 22.95 -30.85 -18.51
C ILE A 233 23.44 -31.06 -19.96
N SER A 234 22.55 -31.54 -20.85
CA SER A 234 22.84 -31.68 -22.28
C SER A 234 22.92 -30.37 -23.06
N GLU A 235 22.43 -29.29 -22.46
CA GLU A 235 22.39 -27.95 -23.07
C GLU A 235 23.45 -27.00 -22.51
N LEU A 236 24.29 -27.47 -21.55
CA LEU A 236 25.38 -26.70 -20.97
C LEU A 236 26.60 -26.60 -21.85
N SER A 237 26.95 -27.69 -22.56
CA SER A 237 28.12 -27.74 -23.41
C SER A 237 27.94 -28.76 -24.57
N TRP A 238 28.69 -28.60 -25.64
CA TRP A 238 28.82 -29.58 -26.71
C TRP A 238 29.58 -30.83 -26.27
N GLU A 239 30.44 -30.71 -25.25
CA GLU A 239 31.12 -31.85 -24.63
C GLU A 239 30.29 -32.52 -23.57
N ARG A 240 30.57 -33.81 -23.30
CA ARG A 240 29.86 -34.57 -22.30
C ARG A 240 30.22 -34.09 -20.89
N VAL A 241 29.32 -33.31 -20.29
CA VAL A 241 29.43 -32.81 -18.91
C VAL A 241 28.94 -33.87 -17.91
N LYS A 242 29.73 -34.15 -16.87
CA LYS A 242 29.36 -35.06 -15.79
C LYS A 242 28.59 -34.33 -14.68
N ASN A 243 29.05 -33.12 -14.35
CA ASN A 243 28.41 -32.27 -13.33
C ASN A 243 28.27 -30.84 -13.89
N PRO A 244 27.13 -30.19 -13.69
CA PRO A 244 26.94 -28.78 -14.09
C PRO A 244 27.96 -27.81 -13.52
N SER A 245 28.49 -28.12 -12.33
CA SER A 245 29.55 -27.35 -11.66
C SER A 245 30.87 -27.31 -12.41
N ASP A 246 31.07 -28.20 -13.41
CA ASP A 246 32.30 -28.22 -14.21
C ASP A 246 32.29 -27.11 -15.30
N VAL A 247 31.09 -26.55 -15.59
CA VAL A 247 30.88 -25.56 -16.65
C VAL A 247 30.49 -24.20 -16.10
N VAL A 248 29.62 -24.16 -15.07
CA VAL A 248 29.10 -22.90 -14.50
C VAL A 248 29.11 -22.97 -12.98
N SER A 249 29.31 -21.81 -12.33
CA SER A 249 29.29 -21.66 -10.87
C SER A 249 28.05 -20.86 -10.42
N ILE A 250 27.62 -21.08 -9.18
CA ILE A 250 26.53 -20.29 -8.59
C ILE A 250 26.99 -18.83 -8.50
N GLY A 251 26.16 -17.93 -9.04
CA GLY A 251 26.42 -16.50 -9.06
C GLY A 251 26.99 -15.99 -10.39
N ASP A 252 27.37 -16.88 -11.31
CA ASP A 252 27.90 -16.48 -12.63
C ASP A 252 26.81 -15.82 -13.47
N GLU A 253 27.18 -14.76 -14.19
CA GLU A 253 26.36 -14.17 -15.24
C GLU A 253 26.65 -14.87 -16.56
N VAL A 254 25.64 -15.52 -17.10
CA VAL A 254 25.74 -16.28 -18.35
C VAL A 254 24.77 -15.74 -19.38
N GLU A 255 25.18 -15.69 -20.61
CA GLU A 255 24.29 -15.45 -21.72
C GLU A 255 23.69 -16.79 -22.15
N VAL A 256 22.35 -16.84 -22.25
CA VAL A 256 21.61 -18.08 -22.54
C VAL A 256 20.68 -17.89 -23.73
N TYR A 257 20.47 -18.96 -24.48
CA TYR A 257 19.52 -19.00 -25.58
C TYR A 257 18.22 -19.64 -25.12
N ILE A 258 17.08 -19.05 -25.47
CA ILE A 258 15.75 -19.53 -25.07
C ILE A 258 15.28 -20.58 -26.07
N LEU A 259 15.15 -21.83 -25.63
CA LEU A 259 14.64 -22.93 -26.45
C LEU A 259 13.12 -22.95 -26.50
N ASP A 260 12.49 -22.92 -25.32
CA ASP A 260 11.04 -23.02 -25.16
C ASP A 260 10.56 -22.30 -23.91
N ILE A 261 9.29 -21.84 -23.94
CA ILE A 261 8.63 -21.11 -22.83
C ILE A 261 7.29 -21.77 -22.52
N ASP A 262 7.24 -22.50 -21.42
CA ASP A 262 5.96 -23.01 -20.86
C ASP A 262 5.33 -21.93 -19.96
N ARG A 263 4.42 -21.15 -20.54
CA ARG A 263 3.70 -20.08 -19.81
C ARG A 263 2.79 -20.63 -18.73
N GLY A 264 2.27 -21.83 -18.87
CA GLY A 264 1.35 -22.43 -17.90
C GLY A 264 2.04 -22.86 -16.61
N LYS A 265 3.31 -23.28 -16.70
CA LYS A 265 4.13 -23.69 -15.55
C LYS A 265 5.21 -22.68 -15.17
N SER A 266 5.23 -21.52 -15.84
CA SER A 266 6.27 -20.48 -15.69
C SER A 266 7.68 -21.07 -15.76
N ARG A 267 7.93 -22.02 -16.69
CA ARG A 267 9.21 -22.68 -16.89
C ARG A 267 9.79 -22.30 -18.24
N ILE A 268 11.08 -21.97 -18.26
CA ILE A 268 11.81 -21.61 -19.45
C ILE A 268 12.92 -22.63 -19.64
N SER A 269 12.98 -23.25 -20.81
CA SER A 269 14.08 -24.11 -21.22
C SER A 269 15.15 -23.29 -21.90
N LEU A 270 16.38 -23.40 -21.40
CA LEU A 270 17.53 -22.60 -21.83
C LEU A 270 18.63 -23.48 -22.38
N SER A 271 19.42 -22.92 -23.29
CA SER A 271 20.64 -23.55 -23.83
C SER A 271 21.83 -22.60 -23.72
N LEU A 272 22.97 -23.08 -23.29
CA LEU A 272 24.24 -22.37 -23.28
C LEU A 272 25.10 -22.76 -24.51
N LYS A 273 24.95 -23.99 -24.98
CA LYS A 273 25.75 -24.50 -26.14
C LYS A 273 25.40 -23.77 -27.44
N ASP A 274 24.14 -23.35 -27.64
CA ASP A 274 23.71 -22.67 -28.87
C ASP A 274 24.24 -21.25 -29.03
N ILE A 275 24.88 -20.72 -27.99
CA ILE A 275 25.60 -19.44 -28.03
C ILE A 275 27.03 -19.64 -28.47
N THR A 276 27.64 -20.77 -28.13
CA THR A 276 28.98 -21.13 -28.55
C THR A 276 28.95 -21.72 -29.96
N PRO A 277 29.89 -21.30 -30.85
CA PRO A 277 29.91 -21.84 -32.19
C PRO A 277 30.07 -23.36 -32.14
N ASN A 278 29.23 -24.04 -32.90
CA ASN A 278 29.28 -25.50 -33.00
C ASN A 278 30.70 -25.95 -33.47
N PRO A 279 31.38 -26.81 -32.72
CA PRO A 279 32.72 -27.28 -33.09
C PRO A 279 32.78 -27.97 -34.48
N TRP A 280 31.60 -28.43 -34.95
CA TRP A 280 31.48 -29.15 -36.23
C TRP A 280 31.27 -28.22 -37.46
N ASP A 281 30.88 -26.97 -37.27
CA ASP A 281 30.59 -26.04 -38.38
C ASP A 281 31.83 -25.66 -39.21
N ASN A 282 33.04 -25.92 -38.72
CA ASN A 282 34.30 -25.62 -39.40
C ASN A 282 35.14 -26.84 -39.78
N ILE A 283 34.57 -28.05 -39.72
CA ILE A 283 35.33 -29.28 -40.00
C ILE A 283 35.77 -29.34 -41.46
N ASP A 284 34.92 -28.95 -42.42
CA ASP A 284 35.26 -28.92 -43.84
C ASP A 284 36.38 -27.96 -44.18
N LYS A 285 36.58 -26.92 -43.35
CA LYS A 285 37.71 -25.99 -43.50
C LYS A 285 39.00 -26.48 -42.82
N LYS A 286 38.90 -27.31 -41.80
CA LYS A 286 40.03 -27.84 -41.03
C LYS A 286 40.63 -29.12 -41.59
N TYR A 287 39.81 -29.93 -42.23
CA TYR A 287 40.20 -31.21 -42.84
C TYR A 287 39.86 -31.18 -44.32
N LYS A 288 40.66 -30.45 -45.12
CA LYS A 288 40.68 -30.67 -46.58
C LYS A 288 41.24 -32.04 -46.85
N ILE A 289 40.41 -32.96 -47.38
CA ILE A 289 40.83 -34.20 -48.00
C ILE A 289 41.52 -33.88 -49.31
#